data_69d45b5bab52d42719d263cd2aa6d38c
#
_entry.id   69d45b5bab52d42719d263cd2aa6d38c
#
_cell.length_a   1.000
_cell.length_b   1.000
_cell.length_c   1.000
_cell.angle_alpha   90.00
_cell.angle_beta   90.00
_cell.angle_gamma   90.00
#
_symmetry.space_group_name_H-M   'P 1'
#
loop_
_entity.id
_entity.type
_entity.pdbx_description
1 polymer ?
#
loop_
_entity_poly.entity_id
_entity_poly.type
_entity_poly.pdbx_seq_one_letter_code
_entity_poly.pdbx_strand_id
1 'polypeptide(L)'
;MKNLLTTIFLILILTSPLFGQSSEDKKFAVRTSIFAHALTYNLDKQNGVGFYFGQLSTDINEDNIEKGVNSFVGVNYGYAFDCINCDSFSILTLLSTGNATFTTDDGSTYNYSGWVINVVGAYGWYFENDLSVILGIGPSYGSWSKESENLKSDKGYGKDVEDRVKKLSFQPISSTPFFAIGYSF
;
A
#
# COMPACT_ATOMS: atom_id res chain seq x y z
N MET A 1 -0.05 8.92 -18.96
CA MET A 1 -0.97 9.11 -17.81
C MET A 1 -0.24 9.12 -16.46
N LYS A 2 0.83 8.31 -16.24
CA LYS A 2 1.59 8.29 -14.96
C LYS A 2 2.14 9.68 -14.57
N ASN A 3 2.65 10.46 -15.52
CA ASN A 3 3.26 11.78 -15.25
C ASN A 3 2.23 12.87 -14.89
N LEU A 4 0.96 12.73 -15.34
CA LEU A 4 -0.08 13.72 -15.08
C LEU A 4 -0.52 13.70 -13.60
N LEU A 5 -0.69 12.51 -13.02
CA LEU A 5 -1.06 12.36 -11.61
C LEU A 5 0.04 12.89 -10.68
N THR A 6 1.29 12.59 -10.99
CA THR A 6 2.45 13.08 -10.23
C THR A 6 2.57 14.60 -10.32
N THR A 7 2.31 15.19 -11.50
CA THR A 7 2.34 16.63 -11.70
C THR A 7 1.20 17.33 -10.96
N ILE A 8 -0.02 16.78 -10.98
CA ILE A 8 -1.17 17.32 -10.24
C ILE A 8 -0.90 17.25 -8.74
N PHE A 9 -0.32 16.16 -8.25
CA PHE A 9 0.03 15.99 -6.84
C PHE A 9 1.12 16.98 -6.40
N LEU A 10 2.15 17.21 -7.22
CA LEU A 10 3.18 18.23 -6.97
C LEU A 10 2.60 19.65 -6.95
N ILE A 11 1.67 19.96 -7.86
CA ILE A 11 1.00 21.27 -7.93
C ILE A 11 0.14 21.49 -6.69
N LEU A 12 -0.60 20.49 -6.23
CA LEU A 12 -1.40 20.56 -5.00
C LEU A 12 -0.55 20.83 -3.76
N ILE A 13 0.64 20.22 -3.67
CA ILE A 13 1.59 20.48 -2.57
C ILE A 13 2.14 21.91 -2.65
N LEU A 14 2.46 22.40 -3.83
CA LEU A 14 3.09 23.73 -4.03
C LEU A 14 2.10 24.88 -3.94
N THR A 15 0.82 24.66 -4.14
CA THR A 15 -0.23 25.71 -4.12
C THR A 15 -1.00 25.77 -2.80
N SER A 16 -0.70 24.89 -1.83
CA SER A 16 -1.30 24.97 -0.50
C SER A 16 -0.86 26.27 0.19
N PRO A 17 -1.79 27.13 0.64
CA PRO A 17 -1.43 28.37 1.30
C PRO A 17 -0.66 28.08 2.59
N LEU A 18 0.50 28.69 2.73
CA LEU A 18 1.34 28.73 3.94
C LEU A 18 0.61 29.48 5.07
N PHE A 19 -0.42 28.89 5.65
CA PHE A 19 -1.01 29.40 6.88
C PHE A 19 -0.60 28.49 8.03
N GLY A 20 0.20 29.03 8.94
CA GLY A 20 0.67 28.38 10.14
C GLY A 20 -0.48 28.12 11.13
N GLN A 21 -1.26 27.11 10.90
CA GLN A 21 -2.05 26.45 11.93
C GLN A 21 -1.25 25.28 12.50
N SER A 22 -1.36 25.07 13.82
CA SER A 22 -0.68 23.94 14.44
C SER A 22 -1.15 22.65 13.80
N SER A 23 -0.22 21.74 13.58
CA SER A 23 -0.50 20.43 12.93
C SER A 23 -1.57 19.59 13.64
N GLU A 24 -1.88 19.90 14.90
CA GLU A 24 -2.91 19.23 15.71
C GLU A 24 -4.34 19.39 15.16
N ASP A 25 -4.65 20.48 14.46
CA ASP A 25 -5.99 20.78 13.95
C ASP A 25 -6.27 20.25 12.55
N LYS A 26 -5.29 19.65 11.92
CA LYS A 26 -5.42 19.10 10.55
C LYS A 26 -6.26 17.84 10.54
N LYS A 27 -7.35 17.86 9.78
CA LYS A 27 -8.30 16.74 9.72
C LYS A 27 -8.04 15.77 8.58
N PHE A 28 -7.33 16.19 7.55
CA PHE A 28 -7.07 15.36 6.40
C PHE A 28 -5.57 15.21 6.17
N ALA A 29 -5.17 14.03 5.68
CA ALA A 29 -3.83 13.79 5.20
C ALA A 29 -3.87 12.97 3.91
N VAL A 30 -3.08 13.40 2.92
CA VAL A 30 -2.78 12.62 1.75
C VAL A 30 -1.41 11.99 1.94
N ARG A 31 -1.31 10.70 1.71
CA ARG A 31 -0.05 9.95 1.80
C ARG A 31 0.23 9.22 0.51
N THR A 32 1.47 9.21 0.09
CA THR A 32 1.90 8.51 -1.12
C THR A 32 3.14 7.68 -0.83
N SER A 33 3.19 6.54 -1.44
CA SER A 33 4.36 5.67 -1.51
C SER A 33 4.67 5.34 -2.97
N ILE A 34 5.70 4.54 -3.20
CA ILE A 34 6.05 4.06 -4.54
C ILE A 34 4.91 3.21 -5.14
N PHE A 35 4.11 2.54 -4.28
CA PHE A 35 3.13 1.54 -4.68
C PHE A 35 1.68 1.90 -4.36
N ALA A 36 1.45 2.88 -3.48
CA ALA A 36 0.12 3.18 -2.96
C ALA A 36 -0.07 4.66 -2.66
N HIS A 37 -1.33 5.07 -2.73
CA HIS A 37 -1.80 6.39 -2.34
C HIS A 37 -2.91 6.24 -1.32
N ALA A 38 -2.96 7.12 -0.34
CA ALA A 38 -3.96 7.10 0.70
C ALA A 38 -4.50 8.51 0.98
N LEU A 39 -5.79 8.57 1.30
CA LEU A 39 -6.44 9.72 1.91
C LEU A 39 -6.92 9.31 3.28
N THR A 40 -6.49 10.02 4.31
CA THR A 40 -6.85 9.74 5.70
C THR A 40 -7.62 10.92 6.28
N TYR A 41 -8.64 10.63 7.08
CA TYR A 41 -9.37 11.57 7.90
C TYR A 41 -9.04 11.31 9.38
N ASN A 42 -8.61 12.32 10.11
CA ASN A 42 -8.28 12.23 11.51
C ASN A 42 -9.57 12.40 12.32
N LEU A 43 -9.98 11.34 13.01
CA LEU A 43 -11.18 11.33 13.85
C LEU A 43 -10.96 12.15 15.12
N ASP A 44 -9.77 12.03 15.70
CA ASP A 44 -9.29 12.74 16.86
C ASP A 44 -7.76 12.86 16.84
N LYS A 45 -7.14 13.26 17.96
CA LYS A 45 -5.68 13.44 18.05
C LYS A 45 -4.88 12.16 17.83
N GLN A 46 -5.46 10.99 18.06
CA GLN A 46 -4.76 9.71 18.02
C GLN A 46 -5.30 8.76 16.94
N ASN A 47 -6.54 8.96 16.49
CA ASN A 47 -7.24 8.04 15.63
C ASN A 47 -7.49 8.62 14.24
N GLY A 48 -7.21 7.84 13.21
CA GLY A 48 -7.50 8.18 11.82
C GLY A 48 -8.02 7.01 11.02
N VAL A 49 -8.88 7.31 10.06
CA VAL A 49 -9.42 6.33 9.10
C VAL A 49 -9.20 6.84 7.68
N GLY A 50 -9.11 5.95 6.72
CA GLY A 50 -8.91 6.39 5.35
C GLY A 50 -9.11 5.31 4.32
N PHE A 51 -8.93 5.73 3.08
CA PHE A 51 -8.90 4.87 1.91
C PHE A 51 -7.51 4.84 1.33
N TYR A 52 -7.11 3.70 0.78
CA TYR A 52 -5.90 3.60 0.01
C TYR A 52 -6.09 2.72 -1.22
N PHE A 53 -5.30 2.97 -2.23
CA PHE A 53 -5.27 2.20 -3.46
C PHE A 53 -3.86 2.20 -4.04
N GLY A 54 -3.58 1.20 -4.84
CA GLY A 54 -2.26 1.11 -5.44
C GLY A 54 -2.10 -0.03 -6.42
N GLN A 55 -0.91 -0.09 -6.98
CA GLN A 55 -0.47 -1.16 -7.85
C GLN A 55 1.00 -1.44 -7.61
N LEU A 56 1.32 -2.70 -7.41
CA LEU A 56 2.68 -3.20 -7.32
C LEU A 56 2.95 -4.09 -8.53
N SER A 57 4.00 -3.78 -9.27
CA SER A 57 4.53 -4.65 -10.33
C SER A 57 5.94 -5.05 -9.96
N THR A 58 6.21 -6.35 -9.95
CA THR A 58 7.50 -6.91 -9.56
C THR A 58 7.94 -7.91 -10.62
N ASP A 59 9.15 -7.75 -11.13
CA ASP A 59 9.82 -8.78 -11.89
C ASP A 59 10.32 -9.82 -10.90
N ILE A 60 9.80 -11.04 -11.02
CA ILE A 60 10.02 -12.10 -10.03
C ILE A 60 11.26 -12.91 -10.41
N ASN A 61 11.33 -13.35 -11.65
CA ASN A 61 12.43 -14.17 -12.23
C ASN A 61 12.82 -15.39 -11.36
N GLU A 62 11.85 -15.96 -10.65
CA GLU A 62 12.01 -17.11 -9.78
C GLU A 62 10.87 -18.09 -10.01
N ASP A 63 11.12 -19.38 -9.83
CA ASP A 63 10.10 -20.44 -9.91
C ASP A 63 9.29 -20.41 -11.24
N ASN A 64 9.96 -20.13 -12.37
CA ASN A 64 9.32 -20.01 -13.69
C ASN A 64 8.26 -18.88 -13.78
N ILE A 65 8.30 -17.92 -12.90
CA ILE A 65 7.44 -16.74 -12.88
C ILE A 65 8.28 -15.52 -13.27
N GLU A 66 7.97 -14.93 -14.42
CA GLU A 66 8.64 -13.73 -14.91
C GLU A 66 8.18 -12.47 -14.16
N LYS A 67 6.86 -12.33 -13.98
CA LYS A 67 6.28 -11.08 -13.47
C LYS A 67 5.04 -11.31 -12.62
N GLY A 68 4.91 -10.50 -11.59
CA GLY A 68 3.70 -10.34 -10.79
C GLY A 68 3.18 -8.91 -10.82
N VAL A 69 1.88 -8.73 -11.02
CA VAL A 69 1.19 -7.43 -10.90
C VAL A 69 0.06 -7.58 -9.92
N ASN A 70 0.06 -6.75 -8.89
CA ASN A 70 -1.01 -6.70 -7.89
C ASN A 70 -1.62 -5.31 -7.86
N SER A 71 -2.94 -5.21 -8.03
CA SER A 71 -3.71 -3.97 -7.92
C SER A 71 -4.68 -4.12 -6.76
N PHE A 72 -4.75 -3.12 -5.90
CA PHE A 72 -5.55 -3.19 -4.68
C PHE A 72 -6.24 -1.86 -4.35
N VAL A 73 -7.33 -1.98 -3.62
CA VAL A 73 -8.05 -0.87 -2.98
C VAL A 73 -8.47 -1.30 -1.59
N GLY A 74 -8.45 -0.39 -0.63
CA GLY A 74 -8.76 -0.75 0.73
C GLY A 74 -9.04 0.43 1.64
N VAL A 75 -9.27 0.09 2.90
CA VAL A 75 -9.47 1.02 4.00
C VAL A 75 -8.35 0.85 5.02
N ASN A 76 -8.00 1.92 5.69
CA ASN A 76 -7.03 1.89 6.76
C ASN A 76 -7.57 2.54 8.03
N TYR A 77 -7.10 2.03 9.16
CA TYR A 77 -7.24 2.64 10.47
C TYR A 77 -5.85 2.81 11.08
N GLY A 78 -5.59 3.96 11.65
CA GLY A 78 -4.35 4.28 12.34
C GLY A 78 -4.60 4.74 13.76
N TYR A 79 -3.81 4.22 14.70
CA TYR A 79 -3.74 4.71 16.08
C TYR A 79 -2.32 5.18 16.36
N ALA A 80 -2.18 6.46 16.71
CA ALA A 80 -0.92 7.07 17.13
C ALA A 80 -0.84 7.12 18.66
N PHE A 81 0.32 6.77 19.23
CA PHE A 81 0.47 6.74 20.68
C PHE A 81 0.46 8.14 21.31
N ASP A 82 1.01 9.14 20.63
CA ASP A 82 1.03 10.53 21.06
C ASP A 82 -0.01 11.36 20.29
N CYS A 83 0.28 11.67 19.04
CA CYS A 83 -0.67 12.33 18.15
C CYS A 83 -0.44 11.95 16.69
N ILE A 84 -1.51 12.06 15.87
CA ILE A 84 -1.52 11.59 14.49
C ILE A 84 -0.72 12.51 13.53
N ASN A 85 -0.52 13.76 13.92
CA ASN A 85 0.22 14.77 13.14
C ASN A 85 1.46 15.28 13.90
N CYS A 86 2.05 14.47 14.74
CA CYS A 86 3.32 14.75 15.42
C CYS A 86 4.24 13.53 15.31
N ASP A 87 5.50 13.70 15.67
CA ASP A 87 6.46 12.62 15.74
C ASP A 87 5.96 11.57 16.72
N SER A 88 5.57 10.41 16.22
CA SER A 88 4.91 9.39 17.02
C SER A 88 5.07 7.99 16.46
N PHE A 89 5.08 7.02 17.37
CA PHE A 89 4.79 5.63 17.00
C PHE A 89 3.29 5.45 16.76
N SER A 90 2.97 4.58 15.82
CA SER A 90 1.59 4.26 15.46
C SER A 90 1.42 2.80 15.10
N ILE A 91 0.20 2.31 15.22
CA ILE A 91 -0.24 1.03 14.68
C ILE A 91 -1.21 1.33 13.54
N LEU A 92 -0.88 0.83 12.35
CA LEU A 92 -1.72 0.96 11.16
C LEU A 92 -2.31 -0.41 10.83
N THR A 93 -3.62 -0.46 10.71
CA THR A 93 -4.34 -1.63 10.18
C THR A 93 -4.86 -1.29 8.79
N LEU A 94 -4.48 -2.09 7.79
CA LEU A 94 -4.85 -1.89 6.40
C LEU A 94 -5.59 -3.14 5.91
N LEU A 95 -6.83 -2.97 5.50
CA LEU A 95 -7.66 -4.02 4.89
C LEU A 95 -7.90 -3.67 3.43
N SER A 96 -7.50 -4.55 2.53
CA SER A 96 -7.68 -4.35 1.09
C SER A 96 -8.27 -5.58 0.40
N THR A 97 -8.88 -5.33 -0.73
CA THR A 97 -9.19 -6.33 -1.76
C THR A 97 -8.45 -5.97 -3.04
N GLY A 98 -8.16 -6.96 -3.85
CA GLY A 98 -7.41 -6.71 -5.08
C GLY A 98 -7.30 -7.91 -6.00
N ASN A 99 -6.63 -7.67 -7.12
CA ASN A 99 -6.37 -8.68 -8.14
C ASN A 99 -4.86 -8.82 -8.33
N ALA A 100 -4.41 -10.06 -8.41
CA ALA A 100 -3.02 -10.39 -8.73
C ALA A 100 -2.96 -11.17 -10.05
N THR A 101 -2.11 -10.73 -10.95
CA THR A 101 -1.81 -11.42 -12.21
C THR A 101 -0.37 -11.84 -12.21
N PHE A 102 -0.12 -13.12 -12.43
CA PHE A 102 1.21 -13.69 -12.60
C PHE A 102 1.41 -14.10 -14.06
N THR A 103 2.55 -13.73 -14.61
CA THR A 103 2.99 -14.14 -15.94
C THR A 103 4.18 -15.07 -15.77
N THR A 104 4.13 -16.22 -16.40
CA THR A 104 5.19 -17.23 -16.39
C THR A 104 6.11 -17.11 -17.61
N ASP A 105 7.28 -17.74 -17.56
CA ASP A 105 8.32 -17.67 -18.59
C ASP A 105 7.87 -18.11 -19.98
N ASP A 106 6.83 -18.94 -20.07
CA ASP A 106 6.21 -19.34 -21.32
C ASP A 106 5.12 -18.37 -21.82
N GLY A 107 4.89 -17.28 -21.09
CA GLY A 107 3.87 -16.27 -21.38
C GLY A 107 2.46 -16.65 -20.96
N SER A 108 2.27 -17.75 -20.20
CA SER A 108 0.97 -18.07 -19.59
C SER A 108 0.64 -17.07 -18.49
N THR A 109 -0.65 -16.79 -18.28
CA THR A 109 -1.10 -15.85 -17.25
C THR A 109 -2.10 -16.50 -16.31
N TYR A 110 -1.97 -16.18 -15.01
CA TYR A 110 -2.81 -16.67 -13.93
C TYR A 110 -3.34 -15.50 -13.14
N ASN A 111 -4.67 -15.39 -13.02
CA ASN A 111 -5.33 -14.30 -12.34
C ASN A 111 -5.95 -14.81 -11.03
N TYR A 112 -5.72 -14.05 -9.99
CA TYR A 112 -6.26 -14.29 -8.65
C TYR A 112 -6.96 -13.03 -8.16
N SER A 113 -8.03 -13.21 -7.39
CA SER A 113 -8.63 -12.16 -6.57
C SER A 113 -8.51 -12.52 -5.10
N GLY A 114 -8.51 -11.51 -4.25
CA GLY A 114 -8.35 -11.79 -2.82
C GLY A 114 -8.47 -10.57 -1.94
N TRP A 115 -8.29 -10.83 -0.65
CA TRP A 115 -8.21 -9.79 0.37
C TRP A 115 -6.95 -9.98 1.22
N VAL A 116 -6.46 -8.87 1.76
CA VAL A 116 -5.27 -8.84 2.61
C VAL A 116 -5.51 -7.87 3.76
N ILE A 117 -5.14 -8.30 4.96
CA ILE A 117 -5.02 -7.46 6.14
C ILE A 117 -3.54 -7.32 6.51
N ASN A 118 -3.09 -6.09 6.73
CA ASN A 118 -1.77 -5.79 7.24
C ASN A 118 -1.90 -5.10 8.59
N VAL A 119 -1.06 -5.46 9.56
CA VAL A 119 -0.92 -4.74 10.81
C VAL A 119 0.53 -4.24 10.87
N VAL A 120 0.71 -2.93 10.81
CA VAL A 120 2.01 -2.30 10.66
C VAL A 120 2.30 -1.45 11.89
N GLY A 121 3.39 -1.76 12.57
CA GLY A 121 4.02 -0.82 13.53
C GLY A 121 4.82 0.20 12.73
N ALA A 122 4.55 1.47 12.91
CA ALA A 122 5.16 2.55 12.14
C ALA A 122 5.63 3.69 13.04
N TYR A 123 6.65 4.41 12.58
CA TYR A 123 7.04 5.69 13.14
C TYR A 123 6.88 6.78 12.07
N GLY A 124 6.25 7.88 12.46
CA GLY A 124 6.05 9.06 11.61
C GLY A 124 6.88 10.24 12.11
N TRP A 125 7.58 10.89 11.20
CA TRP A 125 8.22 12.19 11.38
C TRP A 125 7.33 13.25 10.74
N TYR A 126 7.01 14.31 11.47
CA TYR A 126 6.17 15.41 11.01
C TYR A 126 6.96 16.72 11.05
N PHE A 127 6.89 17.47 9.96
CA PHE A 127 7.64 18.70 9.77
C PHE A 127 6.72 19.91 9.89
N GLU A 128 7.28 21.07 10.25
CA GLU A 128 6.53 22.34 10.44
C GLU A 128 5.72 22.78 9.22
N ASN A 129 6.08 22.30 8.02
CA ASN A 129 5.37 22.56 6.76
C ASN A 129 4.28 21.53 6.44
N ASP A 130 3.77 20.82 7.44
CA ASP A 130 2.74 19.79 7.34
C ASP A 130 3.13 18.55 6.51
N LEU A 131 4.37 18.45 6.11
CA LEU A 131 4.91 17.24 5.50
C LEU A 131 5.15 16.16 6.56
N SER A 132 5.04 14.93 6.15
CA SER A 132 5.37 13.78 7.00
C SER A 132 6.11 12.70 6.21
N VAL A 133 6.95 11.96 6.92
CA VAL A 133 7.58 10.72 6.44
C VAL A 133 7.23 9.62 7.42
N ILE A 134 6.70 8.51 6.93
CA ILE A 134 6.27 7.39 7.75
C ILE A 134 7.01 6.15 7.29
N LEU A 135 7.63 5.46 8.23
CA LEU A 135 8.26 4.16 8.03
C LEU A 135 7.62 3.12 8.95
N GLY A 136 7.34 1.95 8.43
CA GLY A 136 6.74 0.89 9.22
C GLY A 136 7.00 -0.51 8.68
N ILE A 137 6.76 -1.48 9.54
CA ILE A 137 6.89 -2.90 9.23
C ILE A 137 5.87 -3.69 10.05
N GLY A 138 5.40 -4.80 9.51
CA GLY A 138 4.49 -5.65 10.24
C GLY A 138 4.00 -6.86 9.46
N PRO A 139 3.23 -7.74 10.08
CA PRO A 139 2.69 -8.93 9.45
C PRO A 139 1.58 -8.61 8.44
N SER A 140 1.46 -9.50 7.48
CA SER A 140 0.42 -9.52 6.46
C SER A 140 -0.25 -10.89 6.44
N TYR A 141 -1.57 -10.89 6.36
CA TYR A 141 -2.38 -12.10 6.18
C TYR A 141 -3.46 -11.86 5.14
N GLY A 142 -3.69 -12.83 4.27
CA GLY A 142 -4.70 -12.72 3.22
C GLY A 142 -5.17 -14.06 2.69
N SER A 143 -6.18 -14.01 1.83
CA SER A 143 -6.70 -15.17 1.12
C SER A 143 -6.92 -14.81 -0.34
N TRP A 144 -6.47 -15.69 -1.22
CA TRP A 144 -6.50 -15.52 -2.66
C TRP A 144 -7.20 -16.70 -3.31
N SER A 145 -8.07 -16.43 -4.27
CA SER A 145 -8.79 -17.40 -5.08
C SER A 145 -8.40 -17.23 -6.55
N LYS A 146 -8.17 -18.35 -7.23
CA LYS A 146 -7.89 -18.34 -8.66
C LYS A 146 -9.18 -18.00 -9.41
N GLU A 147 -9.12 -16.98 -10.27
CA GLU A 147 -10.25 -16.54 -11.09
C GLU A 147 -10.18 -17.13 -12.51
N SER A 148 -9.00 -17.06 -13.12
CA SER A 148 -8.82 -17.54 -14.49
C SER A 148 -7.36 -17.82 -14.78
N GLU A 149 -7.15 -18.58 -15.87
CA GLU A 149 -5.85 -18.81 -16.45
C GLU A 149 -5.92 -18.75 -17.99
N ASN A 150 -4.84 -18.29 -18.60
CA ASN A 150 -4.66 -18.32 -20.05
C ASN A 150 -3.32 -19.00 -20.35
N LEU A 151 -3.38 -20.28 -20.70
CA LEU A 151 -2.22 -21.11 -20.94
C LEU A 151 -1.68 -20.90 -22.36
N LYS A 152 -0.38 -20.75 -22.48
CA LYS A 152 0.36 -20.65 -23.75
C LYS A 152 1.10 -21.95 -24.09
N SER A 153 1.33 -22.78 -23.06
CA SER A 153 1.93 -24.11 -23.25
C SER A 153 1.42 -25.10 -22.21
N ASP A 154 1.68 -26.39 -22.44
CA ASP A 154 1.33 -27.47 -21.51
C ASP A 154 2.40 -27.71 -20.42
N LYS A 155 3.32 -26.76 -20.19
CA LYS A 155 4.43 -26.92 -19.24
C LYS A 155 4.01 -26.97 -17.77
N GLY A 156 2.75 -26.59 -17.46
CA GLY A 156 2.17 -26.86 -16.14
C GLY A 156 2.71 -25.99 -14.98
N TYR A 157 3.13 -24.76 -15.24
CA TYR A 157 3.63 -23.82 -14.22
C TYR A 157 2.59 -23.36 -13.18
N GLY A 158 1.34 -23.81 -13.30
CA GLY A 158 0.26 -23.47 -12.36
C GLY A 158 0.58 -23.79 -10.91
N LYS A 159 1.32 -24.87 -10.64
CA LYS A 159 1.73 -25.22 -9.28
C LYS A 159 2.72 -24.21 -8.71
N ASP A 160 3.66 -23.73 -9.48
CA ASP A 160 4.66 -22.74 -9.04
C ASP A 160 3.97 -21.42 -8.66
N VAL A 161 2.97 -21.00 -9.46
CA VAL A 161 2.14 -19.84 -9.17
C VAL A 161 1.29 -20.05 -7.91
N GLU A 162 0.67 -21.21 -7.71
CA GLU A 162 -0.09 -21.52 -6.50
C GLU A 162 0.79 -21.48 -5.24
N ASP A 163 2.00 -22.03 -5.31
CA ASP A 163 2.94 -22.02 -4.19
C ASP A 163 3.43 -20.60 -3.89
N ARG A 164 3.56 -19.74 -4.90
CA ARG A 164 3.85 -18.32 -4.72
C ARG A 164 2.69 -17.59 -4.04
N VAL A 165 1.46 -17.83 -4.46
CA VAL A 165 0.24 -17.24 -3.87
C VAL A 165 0.09 -17.67 -2.40
N LYS A 166 0.38 -18.93 -2.06
CA LYS A 166 0.40 -19.39 -0.66
C LYS A 166 1.42 -18.64 0.18
N LYS A 167 2.61 -18.36 -0.34
CA LYS A 167 3.63 -17.55 0.34
C LYS A 167 3.14 -16.11 0.57
N LEU A 168 2.33 -15.55 -0.32
CA LEU A 168 1.73 -14.22 -0.15
C LEU A 168 0.57 -14.20 0.85
N SER A 169 -0.06 -15.34 1.12
CA SER A 169 -1.21 -15.41 2.02
C SER A 169 -0.84 -15.21 3.49
N PHE A 170 0.40 -15.48 3.88
CA PHE A 170 0.89 -15.16 5.21
C PHE A 170 2.36 -14.75 5.16
N GLN A 171 2.64 -13.55 5.63
CA GLN A 171 3.98 -13.01 5.79
C GLN A 171 4.14 -12.48 7.21
N PRO A 172 4.97 -13.12 8.06
CA PRO A 172 5.19 -12.68 9.44
C PRO A 172 5.84 -11.30 9.51
N ILE A 173 6.63 -10.96 8.50
CA ILE A 173 7.12 -9.61 8.24
C ILE A 173 6.83 -9.36 6.77
N SER A 174 6.06 -8.32 6.46
CA SER A 174 5.83 -7.92 5.07
C SER A 174 7.18 -7.73 4.38
N SER A 175 7.36 -8.39 3.24
CA SER A 175 8.58 -8.28 2.44
C SER A 175 8.82 -6.85 1.92
N THR A 176 7.79 -6.01 1.99
CA THR A 176 7.85 -4.60 1.59
C THR A 176 7.64 -3.74 2.83
N PRO A 177 8.68 -3.09 3.36
CA PRO A 177 8.50 -2.12 4.44
C PRO A 177 7.56 -1.01 3.96
N PHE A 178 6.65 -0.61 4.85
CA PHE A 178 5.76 0.50 4.60
C PHE A 178 6.57 1.81 4.62
N PHE A 179 6.58 2.52 3.52
CA PHE A 179 7.17 3.85 3.39
C PHE A 179 6.14 4.77 2.76
N ALA A 180 5.89 5.91 3.38
CA ALA A 180 5.01 6.93 2.81
C ALA A 180 5.53 8.34 3.10
N ILE A 181 5.31 9.23 2.14
CA ILE A 181 5.42 10.68 2.32
C ILE A 181 3.99 11.22 2.35
N GLY A 182 3.71 12.13 3.26
CA GLY A 182 2.38 12.68 3.45
C GLY A 182 2.37 14.19 3.57
N TYR A 183 1.17 14.75 3.40
CA TYR A 183 0.85 16.14 3.65
C TYR A 183 -0.49 16.22 4.39
N SER A 184 -0.53 16.97 5.48
CA SER A 184 -1.73 17.16 6.30
C SER A 184 -2.34 18.56 6.07
N PHE A 185 -3.70 18.68 6.03
CA PHE A 185 -4.41 19.93 5.76
C PHE A 185 -5.79 19.95 6.42
#